data_665de421b198b1da87986c65caa4b4f5
#
_entry.id   665de421b198b1da87986c65caa4b4f5
#
_cell.length_a   1.000
_cell.length_b   1.000
_cell.length_c   1.000
_cell.angle_alpha   90.00
_cell.angle_beta   90.00
_cell.angle_gamma   90.00
#
_symmetry.space_group_name_H-M   'P 1'
#
loop_
_entity.id
_entity.type
_entity.pdbx_description
1 polymer ?
#
loop_
_entity_poly.entity_id
_entity_poly.type
_entity_poly.pdbx_seq_one_letter_code
_entity_poly.pdbx_strand_id
1 'polypeptide(L)'
;LSIPEVADLVAMLRLVADPMAGAAAIRVLTGPRWRLGARDLVALWRRALTLDGTRPAAATAEQIIAAAAPDADTACLADALADPGPEAGYSPEGYRRITALAAELAQLRNHVSNPVSDLLSEVRRGLGVDIEVRAARPVAARWTGTEHLDRFADVVADYARRPGACVAGL
;
A
#
# COMPACT_ATOMS: atom_id res chain seq x y z
N LEU A 1 -5.68 12.50 -6.34
CA LEU A 1 -6.63 12.26 -5.25
C LEU A 1 -6.25 13.12 -4.05
N SER A 2 -7.11 14.07 -3.67
CA SER A 2 -6.85 15.01 -2.56
C SER A 2 -7.38 14.52 -1.20
N ILE A 3 -8.10 13.40 -1.18
CA ILE A 3 -8.70 12.81 0.03
C ILE A 3 -7.78 11.69 0.51
N PRO A 4 -7.10 11.86 1.67
CA PRO A 4 -6.03 10.96 2.12
C PRO A 4 -6.48 9.50 2.25
N GLU A 5 -7.63 9.24 2.88
CA GLU A 5 -8.16 7.91 3.12
C GLU A 5 -8.52 7.17 1.83
N VAL A 6 -9.04 7.89 0.83
CA VAL A 6 -9.31 7.31 -0.51
C VAL A 6 -8.00 7.02 -1.23
N ALA A 7 -7.01 7.91 -1.09
CA ALA A 7 -5.70 7.70 -1.69
C ALA A 7 -4.96 6.49 -1.08
N ASP A 8 -5.16 6.19 0.19
CA ASP A 8 -4.60 5.01 0.86
C ASP A 8 -5.26 3.71 0.35
N LEU A 9 -6.59 3.72 0.15
CA LEU A 9 -7.30 2.60 -0.50
C LEU A 9 -6.80 2.36 -1.91
N VAL A 10 -6.69 3.42 -2.71
CA VAL A 10 -6.19 3.33 -4.10
C VAL A 10 -4.75 2.83 -4.14
N ALA A 11 -3.89 3.29 -3.23
CA ALA A 11 -2.50 2.83 -3.16
C ALA A 11 -2.43 1.33 -2.84
N MET A 12 -3.22 0.84 -1.89
CA MET A 12 -3.26 -0.59 -1.57
C MET A 12 -3.79 -1.41 -2.76
N LEU A 13 -4.88 -0.99 -3.41
CA LEU A 13 -5.42 -1.66 -4.59
C LEU A 13 -4.40 -1.72 -5.73
N ARG A 14 -3.68 -0.61 -5.98
CA ARG A 14 -2.60 -0.57 -6.98
C ARG A 14 -1.47 -1.52 -6.64
N LEU A 15 -1.02 -1.55 -5.40
CA LEU A 15 0.05 -2.45 -4.96
C LEU A 15 -0.35 -3.93 -5.04
N VAL A 16 -1.62 -4.24 -4.85
CA VAL A 16 -2.17 -5.59 -5.04
C VAL A 16 -2.16 -5.98 -6.52
N ALA A 17 -2.58 -5.05 -7.40
CA ALA A 17 -2.69 -5.27 -8.84
C ALA A 17 -1.33 -5.27 -9.55
N ASP A 18 -0.43 -4.39 -9.13
CA ASP A 18 0.87 -4.17 -9.77
C ASP A 18 1.99 -4.13 -8.71
N PRO A 19 2.81 -5.18 -8.61
CA PRO A 19 3.98 -5.21 -7.73
C PRO A 19 5.00 -4.10 -7.99
N MET A 20 5.05 -3.57 -9.22
CA MET A 20 5.97 -2.49 -9.62
C MET A 20 5.47 -1.10 -9.25
N ALA A 21 4.28 -0.97 -8.64
CA ALA A 21 3.72 0.30 -8.22
C ALA A 21 4.48 0.91 -7.01
N GLY A 22 5.73 1.31 -7.20
CA GLY A 22 6.65 1.77 -6.14
C GLY A 22 6.09 2.94 -5.32
N ALA A 23 5.49 3.95 -5.96
CA ALA A 23 4.86 5.08 -5.27
C ALA A 23 3.68 4.62 -4.38
N ALA A 24 2.91 3.64 -4.82
CA ALA A 24 1.84 3.04 -4.02
C ALA A 24 2.41 2.26 -2.83
N ALA A 25 3.49 1.49 -3.04
CA ALA A 25 4.19 0.77 -1.98
C ALA A 25 4.71 1.73 -0.88
N ILE A 26 5.39 2.82 -1.25
CA ILE A 26 5.88 3.83 -0.30
C ILE A 26 4.71 4.45 0.47
N ARG A 27 3.61 4.81 -0.21
CA ARG A 27 2.45 5.37 0.47
C ARG A 27 1.85 4.41 1.50
N VAL A 28 1.70 3.13 1.15
CA VAL A 28 1.20 2.10 2.07
C VAL A 28 2.15 1.94 3.26
N LEU A 29 3.45 1.79 3.01
CA LEU A 29 4.47 1.57 4.04
C LEU A 29 4.58 2.73 5.04
N THR A 30 4.46 3.98 4.57
CA THR A 30 4.53 5.18 5.42
C THR A 30 3.18 5.60 6.00
N GLY A 31 2.10 5.04 5.49
CA GLY A 31 0.73 5.35 5.88
C GLY A 31 0.44 5.06 7.36
N PRO A 32 -0.71 5.52 7.86
CA PRO A 32 -1.02 5.53 9.29
C PRO A 32 -1.05 4.14 9.92
N ARG A 33 -1.39 3.11 9.16
CA ARG A 33 -1.43 1.72 9.63
C ARG A 33 -0.03 1.14 9.85
N TRP A 34 0.88 1.31 8.88
CA TRP A 34 2.18 0.61 8.89
C TRP A 34 3.30 1.47 9.48
N ARG A 35 3.31 2.77 9.24
CA ARG A 35 4.22 3.76 9.83
C ARG A 35 5.70 3.34 9.83
N LEU A 36 6.18 2.80 8.71
CA LEU A 36 7.60 2.50 8.58
C LEU A 36 8.42 3.78 8.61
N GLY A 37 9.47 3.78 9.44
CA GLY A 37 10.43 4.87 9.49
C GLY A 37 11.46 4.80 8.36
N ALA A 38 12.18 5.89 8.14
CA ALA A 38 13.18 6.02 7.08
C ALA A 38 14.25 4.90 7.13
N ARG A 39 14.68 4.52 8.34
CA ARG A 39 15.67 3.43 8.53
C ARG A 39 15.19 2.12 7.90
N ASP A 40 13.96 1.72 8.18
CA ASP A 40 13.41 0.44 7.74
C ASP A 40 13.07 0.49 6.25
N LEU A 41 12.64 1.65 5.73
CA LEU A 41 12.46 1.86 4.29
C LEU A 41 13.78 1.74 3.52
N VAL A 42 14.88 2.32 4.03
CA VAL A 42 16.22 2.19 3.43
C VAL A 42 16.66 0.73 3.43
N ALA A 43 16.43 -0.01 4.52
CA ALA A 43 16.77 -1.42 4.61
C ALA A 43 15.97 -2.25 3.58
N LEU A 44 14.66 -2.01 3.48
CA LEU A 44 13.78 -2.68 2.53
C LEU A 44 14.17 -2.37 1.08
N TRP A 45 14.51 -1.10 0.79
CA TRP A 45 14.99 -0.70 -0.53
C TRP A 45 16.30 -1.39 -0.91
N ARG A 46 17.26 -1.47 0.01
CA ARG A 46 18.52 -2.19 -0.22
C ARG A 46 18.27 -3.68 -0.49
N ARG A 47 17.28 -4.26 0.18
CA ARG A 47 16.86 -5.64 -0.07
C ARG A 47 16.29 -5.79 -1.48
N ALA A 48 15.43 -4.87 -1.92
CA ALA A 48 14.88 -4.86 -3.28
C ALA A 48 16.00 -4.81 -4.34
N LEU A 49 16.97 -3.91 -4.19
CA LEU A 49 18.13 -3.84 -5.07
C LEU A 49 18.96 -5.15 -5.07
N THR A 50 19.10 -5.78 -3.91
CA THR A 50 19.83 -7.06 -3.82
C THR A 50 19.10 -8.18 -4.55
N LEU A 51 17.76 -8.23 -4.46
CA LEU A 51 16.94 -9.22 -5.17
C LEU A 51 16.96 -9.00 -6.67
N ASP A 52 17.01 -7.75 -7.13
CA ASP A 52 17.14 -7.37 -8.53
C ASP A 52 18.57 -7.60 -9.09
N GLY A 53 19.50 -8.09 -8.28
CA GLY A 53 20.90 -8.28 -8.69
C GLY A 53 21.73 -7.00 -8.76
N THR A 54 21.16 -5.88 -8.37
CA THR A 54 21.85 -4.59 -8.32
C THR A 54 22.61 -4.45 -7.01
N ARG A 55 23.93 -4.18 -7.08
CA ARG A 55 24.72 -3.95 -5.86
C ARG A 55 24.30 -2.62 -5.21
N PRO A 56 23.77 -2.62 -3.97
CA PRO A 56 23.30 -1.41 -3.34
C PRO A 56 24.47 -0.44 -3.09
N ALA A 57 24.51 0.67 -3.82
CA ALA A 57 25.26 1.85 -3.40
C ALA A 57 24.61 2.44 -2.13
N ALA A 58 25.34 3.33 -1.43
CA ALA A 58 24.78 4.00 -0.25
C ALA A 58 23.56 4.86 -0.63
N ALA A 59 22.37 4.28 -0.57
CA ALA A 59 21.13 4.97 -0.90
C ALA A 59 20.65 5.82 0.28
N THR A 60 20.35 7.10 0.04
CA THR A 60 19.70 7.99 1.00
C THR A 60 18.18 7.87 0.90
N ALA A 61 17.47 8.34 1.95
CA ALA A 61 16.01 8.37 1.95
C ALA A 61 15.45 9.19 0.77
N GLU A 62 16.10 10.31 0.40
CA GLU A 62 15.72 11.14 -0.73
C GLU A 62 15.85 10.39 -2.07
N GLN A 63 16.90 9.58 -2.24
CA GLN A 63 17.11 8.78 -3.43
C GLN A 63 16.02 7.70 -3.57
N ILE A 64 15.58 7.12 -2.46
CA ILE A 64 14.51 6.12 -2.43
C ILE A 64 13.17 6.75 -2.84
N ILE A 65 12.88 7.95 -2.32
CA ILE A 65 11.67 8.70 -2.67
C ILE A 65 11.70 9.12 -4.15
N ALA A 66 12.85 9.56 -4.66
CA ALA A 66 13.03 9.92 -6.05
C ALA A 66 12.91 8.70 -6.98
N ALA A 67 13.42 7.55 -6.56
CA ALA A 67 13.34 6.29 -7.30
C ALA A 67 11.92 5.66 -7.28
N ALA A 68 11.05 6.07 -6.36
CA ALA A 68 9.63 5.72 -6.35
C ALA A 68 8.79 6.56 -7.34
N ALA A 69 9.41 7.42 -8.15
CA ALA A 69 8.73 8.14 -9.23
C ALA A 69 8.21 7.16 -10.30
N PRO A 70 7.06 7.46 -10.94
CA PRO A 70 6.37 6.53 -11.85
C PRO A 70 7.20 6.03 -13.03
N ASP A 71 8.25 6.74 -13.42
CA ASP A 71 9.07 6.48 -14.60
C ASP A 71 10.48 5.93 -14.27
N ALA A 72 10.74 5.59 -12.99
CA ALA A 72 12.03 5.02 -12.63
C ALA A 72 12.00 3.49 -12.79
N ASP A 73 12.88 2.94 -13.63
CA ASP A 73 13.23 1.51 -13.65
C ASP A 73 13.86 1.15 -12.30
N THR A 74 13.03 0.77 -11.35
CA THR A 74 13.44 0.65 -9.95
C THR A 74 13.09 -0.70 -9.38
N ALA A 75 13.97 -1.19 -8.51
CA ALA A 75 13.82 -2.44 -7.79
C ALA A 75 12.42 -2.61 -7.17
N CYS A 76 11.85 -3.79 -7.33
CA CYS A 76 10.50 -4.12 -6.88
C CYS A 76 10.42 -4.17 -5.35
N LEU A 77 9.79 -3.17 -4.72
CA LEU A 77 9.56 -3.17 -3.27
C LEU A 77 8.64 -4.32 -2.82
N ALA A 78 7.74 -4.79 -3.69
CA ALA A 78 6.87 -5.91 -3.35
C ALA A 78 7.63 -7.23 -3.21
N ASP A 79 8.71 -7.43 -3.97
CA ASP A 79 9.58 -8.60 -3.83
C ASP A 79 10.35 -8.55 -2.51
N ALA A 80 10.84 -7.36 -2.13
CA ALA A 80 11.48 -7.15 -0.84
C ALA A 80 10.51 -7.30 0.35
N LEU A 81 9.23 -6.97 0.16
CA LEU A 81 8.19 -7.26 1.15
C LEU A 81 7.96 -8.77 1.30
N ALA A 82 7.93 -9.51 0.19
CA ALA A 82 7.75 -10.96 0.21
C ALA A 82 8.97 -11.70 0.79
N ASP A 83 10.17 -11.16 0.56
CA ASP A 83 11.43 -11.67 1.11
C ASP A 83 12.25 -10.51 1.70
N PRO A 84 11.99 -10.09 2.94
CA PRO A 84 12.70 -8.97 3.56
C PRO A 84 14.14 -9.32 3.98
N GLY A 85 14.52 -10.60 3.94
CA GLY A 85 15.82 -11.05 4.38
C GLY A 85 15.96 -11.04 5.93
N PRO A 86 17.20 -10.96 6.45
CA PRO A 86 17.46 -11.07 7.89
C PRO A 86 16.86 -9.90 8.70
N GLU A 87 16.23 -10.22 9.84
CA GLU A 87 15.64 -9.24 10.77
C GLU A 87 16.66 -8.18 11.24
N ALA A 88 17.93 -8.58 11.41
CA ALA A 88 18.99 -7.70 11.93
C ALA A 88 19.19 -6.42 11.09
N GLY A 89 18.72 -6.37 9.84
CA GLY A 89 18.78 -5.20 8.98
C GLY A 89 17.77 -4.09 9.35
N TYR A 90 16.76 -4.41 10.14
CA TYR A 90 15.60 -3.58 10.44
C TYR A 90 15.52 -3.23 11.93
N SER A 91 14.61 -2.31 12.28
CA SER A 91 14.15 -2.23 13.65
C SER A 91 13.23 -3.45 13.95
N PRO A 92 13.17 -3.95 15.18
CA PRO A 92 12.28 -5.08 15.52
C PRO A 92 10.81 -4.81 15.18
N GLU A 93 10.36 -3.57 15.41
CA GLU A 93 9.00 -3.16 15.07
C GLU A 93 8.79 -3.04 13.57
N GLY A 94 9.77 -2.48 12.84
CA GLY A 94 9.74 -2.36 11.38
C GLY A 94 9.66 -3.72 10.71
N TYR A 95 10.50 -4.67 11.14
CA TYR A 95 10.48 -6.04 10.60
C TYR A 95 9.12 -6.72 10.81
N ARG A 96 8.57 -6.62 12.02
CA ARG A 96 7.25 -7.18 12.33
C ARG A 96 6.15 -6.58 11.45
N ARG A 97 6.19 -5.26 11.19
CA ARG A 97 5.22 -4.57 10.31
C ARG A 97 5.39 -4.99 8.85
N ILE A 98 6.61 -5.11 8.37
CA ILE A 98 6.93 -5.57 7.02
C ILE A 98 6.36 -6.98 6.80
N THR A 99 6.63 -7.91 7.70
CA THR A 99 6.15 -9.29 7.58
C THR A 99 4.62 -9.39 7.67
N ALA A 100 4.00 -8.57 8.52
CA ALA A 100 2.54 -8.50 8.61
C ALA A 100 1.91 -7.95 7.32
N LEU A 101 2.47 -6.88 6.73
CA LEU A 101 2.03 -6.34 5.44
C LEU A 101 2.22 -7.35 4.31
N ALA A 102 3.35 -8.06 4.28
CA ALA A 102 3.61 -9.11 3.30
C ALA A 102 2.52 -10.20 3.34
N ALA A 103 2.16 -10.66 4.53
CA ALA A 103 1.08 -11.65 4.70
C ALA A 103 -0.28 -11.11 4.23
N GLU A 104 -0.60 -9.85 4.56
CA GLU A 104 -1.84 -9.20 4.12
C GLU A 104 -1.89 -9.05 2.59
N LEU A 105 -0.80 -8.60 1.96
CA LEU A 105 -0.72 -8.51 0.50
C LEU A 105 -0.86 -9.87 -0.19
N ALA A 106 -0.24 -10.91 0.36
CA ALA A 106 -0.39 -12.27 -0.17
C ALA A 106 -1.84 -12.75 -0.13
N GLN A 107 -2.56 -12.48 0.97
CA GLN A 107 -3.99 -12.79 1.09
C GLN A 107 -4.84 -12.00 0.08
N LEU A 108 -4.61 -10.69 -0.03
CA LEU A 108 -5.36 -9.85 -0.98
C LEU A 108 -5.12 -10.28 -2.44
N ARG A 109 -3.90 -10.68 -2.80
CA ARG A 109 -3.58 -11.19 -4.13
C ARG A 109 -4.29 -12.50 -4.47
N ASN A 110 -4.56 -13.35 -3.49
CA ASN A 110 -5.38 -14.54 -3.70
C ASN A 110 -6.84 -14.19 -4.11
N HIS A 111 -7.30 -12.99 -3.79
CA HIS A 111 -8.64 -12.49 -4.11
C HIS A 111 -8.69 -11.53 -5.31
N VAL A 112 -7.58 -11.34 -6.03
CA VAL A 112 -7.50 -10.39 -7.16
C VAL A 112 -8.46 -10.74 -8.32
N SER A 113 -8.84 -12.02 -8.44
CA SER A 113 -9.80 -12.49 -9.43
C SER A 113 -11.27 -12.30 -9.02
N ASN A 114 -11.52 -11.90 -7.77
CA ASN A 114 -12.87 -11.60 -7.30
C ASN A 114 -13.37 -10.27 -7.89
N PRO A 115 -14.66 -9.97 -7.80
CA PRO A 115 -15.18 -8.65 -8.17
C PRO A 115 -14.42 -7.53 -7.45
N VAL A 116 -14.11 -6.44 -8.17
CA VAL A 116 -13.30 -5.33 -7.63
C VAL A 116 -13.94 -4.71 -6.38
N SER A 117 -15.28 -4.69 -6.29
CA SER A 117 -16.03 -4.26 -5.11
C SER A 117 -15.75 -5.09 -3.86
N ASP A 118 -15.57 -6.40 -4.03
CA ASP A 118 -15.29 -7.31 -2.93
C ASP A 118 -13.86 -7.10 -2.45
N LEU A 119 -12.91 -7.00 -3.38
CA LEU A 119 -11.52 -6.67 -3.07
C LEU A 119 -11.40 -5.31 -2.36
N LEU A 120 -12.14 -4.28 -2.81
CA LEU A 120 -12.19 -2.99 -2.13
C LEU A 120 -12.68 -3.13 -0.69
N SER A 121 -13.72 -3.94 -0.46
CA SER A 121 -14.28 -4.17 0.87
C SER A 121 -13.27 -4.86 1.81
N GLU A 122 -12.49 -5.82 1.27
CA GLU A 122 -11.40 -6.47 1.99
C GLU A 122 -10.29 -5.47 2.35
N VAL A 123 -9.83 -4.66 1.38
CA VAL A 123 -8.80 -3.64 1.58
C VAL A 123 -9.27 -2.60 2.61
N ARG A 124 -10.51 -2.11 2.49
CA ARG A 124 -11.09 -1.12 3.41
C ARG A 124 -11.11 -1.64 4.84
N ARG A 125 -11.50 -2.91 5.02
CA ARG A 125 -11.50 -3.58 6.32
C ARG A 125 -10.10 -3.80 6.86
N GLY A 126 -9.20 -4.30 6.01
CA GLY A 126 -7.80 -4.57 6.35
C GLY A 126 -7.07 -3.30 6.80
N LEU A 127 -7.19 -2.21 6.08
CA LEU A 127 -6.57 -0.93 6.44
C LEU A 127 -7.20 -0.28 7.68
N GLY A 128 -8.45 -0.62 8.04
CA GLY A 128 -9.14 -0.03 9.18
C GLY A 128 -9.47 1.46 9.02
N VAL A 129 -9.50 1.96 7.77
CA VAL A 129 -9.69 3.40 7.48
C VAL A 129 -11.00 3.95 8.04
N ASP A 130 -12.06 3.14 8.12
CA ASP A 130 -13.32 3.54 8.74
C ASP A 130 -13.17 3.90 10.21
N ILE A 131 -12.35 3.16 10.93
CA ILE A 131 -12.07 3.38 12.36
C ILE A 131 -11.26 4.67 12.52
N GLU A 132 -10.23 4.85 11.70
CA GLU A 132 -9.38 6.04 11.74
C GLU A 132 -10.16 7.31 11.44
N VAL A 133 -10.93 7.31 10.35
CA VAL A 133 -11.76 8.46 9.95
C VAL A 133 -12.78 8.82 11.01
N ARG A 134 -13.44 7.82 11.61
CA ARG A 134 -14.40 8.05 12.72
C ARG A 134 -13.71 8.56 13.98
N ALA A 135 -12.52 8.05 14.30
CA ALA A 135 -11.74 8.49 15.46
C ALA A 135 -11.20 9.92 15.31
N ALA A 136 -10.83 10.31 14.09
CA ALA A 136 -10.35 11.66 13.78
C ALA A 136 -11.48 12.72 13.74
N ARG A 137 -12.76 12.31 13.73
CA ARG A 137 -13.91 13.19 13.60
C ARG A 137 -14.12 14.02 14.86
N PRO A 138 -14.38 15.35 14.74
CA PRO A 138 -14.80 16.17 15.87
C PRO A 138 -16.12 15.67 16.49
N VAL A 139 -16.23 15.65 17.81
CA VAL A 139 -17.41 15.17 18.53
C VAL A 139 -18.71 15.89 18.10
N ALA A 140 -18.61 17.18 17.75
CA ALA A 140 -19.73 18.00 17.30
C ALA A 140 -20.08 17.83 15.79
N ALA A 141 -19.35 17.00 15.04
CA ALA A 141 -19.62 16.84 13.62
C ALA A 141 -20.95 16.09 13.37
N ARG A 142 -21.74 16.59 12.42
CA ARG A 142 -23.03 15.97 12.03
C ARG A 142 -22.89 14.90 10.94
N TRP A 143 -21.69 14.73 10.38
CA TRP A 143 -21.35 13.75 9.34
C TRP A 143 -20.66 12.52 9.96
N THR A 144 -20.75 11.36 9.31
CA THR A 144 -20.20 10.09 9.83
C THR A 144 -18.68 10.01 9.68
N GLY A 145 -18.11 10.77 8.77
CA GLY A 145 -16.70 10.75 8.42
C GLY A 145 -16.36 9.77 7.29
N THR A 146 -17.25 8.85 6.96
CA THR A 146 -17.01 7.81 5.95
C THR A 146 -17.56 8.17 4.56
N GLU A 147 -18.18 9.34 4.38
CA GLU A 147 -18.89 9.72 3.16
C GLU A 147 -18.02 9.62 1.90
N HIS A 148 -16.73 9.98 2.01
CA HIS A 148 -15.80 9.88 0.89
C HIS A 148 -15.45 8.43 0.55
N LEU A 149 -15.32 7.58 1.57
CA LEU A 149 -15.08 6.14 1.40
C LEU A 149 -16.30 5.47 0.76
N ASP A 150 -17.50 5.84 1.20
CA ASP A 150 -18.76 5.28 0.69
C ASP A 150 -18.98 5.72 -0.76
N ARG A 151 -18.75 7.02 -1.08
CA ARG A 151 -18.80 7.52 -2.45
C ARG A 151 -17.75 6.86 -3.37
N PHE A 152 -16.57 6.58 -2.86
CA PHE A 152 -15.57 5.85 -3.62
C PHE A 152 -16.02 4.40 -3.88
N ALA A 153 -16.63 3.75 -2.89
CA ALA A 153 -17.19 2.41 -3.06
C ALA A 153 -18.30 2.38 -4.12
N ASP A 154 -19.16 3.40 -4.19
CA ASP A 154 -20.16 3.53 -5.24
C ASP A 154 -19.54 3.63 -6.64
N VAL A 155 -18.49 4.45 -6.78
CA VAL A 155 -17.74 4.57 -8.05
C VAL A 155 -17.12 3.24 -8.47
N VAL A 156 -16.54 2.49 -7.53
CA VAL A 156 -15.96 1.17 -7.79
C VAL A 156 -17.05 0.15 -8.15
N ALA A 157 -18.20 0.19 -7.49
CA ALA A 157 -19.34 -0.67 -7.81
C ALA A 157 -19.88 -0.39 -9.22
N ASP A 158 -19.93 0.88 -9.63
CA ASP A 158 -20.31 1.28 -10.99
C ASP A 158 -19.29 0.81 -12.03
N TYR A 159 -18.01 0.91 -11.71
CA TYR A 159 -16.95 0.38 -12.56
C TYR A 159 -17.04 -1.15 -12.69
N ALA A 160 -17.26 -1.87 -11.59
CA ALA A 160 -17.34 -3.33 -11.55
C ALA A 160 -18.46 -3.91 -12.42
N ARG A 161 -19.48 -3.13 -12.78
CA ARG A 161 -20.55 -3.53 -13.71
C ARG A 161 -20.12 -3.54 -15.18
N ARG A 162 -18.96 -3.00 -15.52
CA ARG A 162 -18.47 -2.95 -16.90
C ARG A 162 -17.86 -4.30 -17.29
N PRO A 163 -18.09 -4.79 -18.53
CA PRO A 163 -17.40 -5.96 -19.03
C PRO A 163 -15.89 -5.82 -18.96
N GLY A 164 -15.19 -6.80 -18.39
CA GLY A 164 -13.74 -6.78 -18.25
C GLY A 164 -13.20 -5.89 -17.10
N ALA A 165 -14.06 -5.40 -16.21
CA ALA A 165 -13.62 -4.66 -15.04
C ALA A 165 -12.67 -5.50 -14.18
N CYS A 166 -11.48 -4.96 -13.92
CA CYS A 166 -10.47 -5.58 -13.07
C CYS A 166 -9.76 -4.51 -12.23
N VAL A 167 -9.05 -4.93 -11.19
CA VAL A 167 -8.37 -4.01 -10.26
C VAL A 167 -7.28 -3.19 -10.96
N ALA A 168 -6.63 -3.74 -11.98
CA ALA A 168 -5.59 -3.03 -12.75
C ALA A 168 -6.13 -1.87 -13.59
N GLY A 169 -7.42 -1.88 -13.93
CA GLY A 169 -8.08 -0.83 -14.71
C GLY A 169 -8.81 0.22 -13.87
N LEU A 170 -8.78 0.08 -12.53
CA LEU A 170 -9.37 1.02 -11.59
C LEU A 170 -8.38 2.16 -11.29
#